data_ba591c18b656ee42e4af820f68b0aa45
#
_entry.id   ba591c18b656ee42e4af820f68b0aa45
#
_cell.length_a   1.000
_cell.length_b   1.000
_cell.length_c   1.000
_cell.angle_alpha   90.00
_cell.angle_beta   90.00
_cell.angle_gamma   90.00
#
_symmetry.space_group_name_H-M   'P 1'
#
loop_
_entity.id
_entity.type
_entity.pdbx_description
1 polymer ?
#
loop_
_entity_poly.entity_id
_entity_poly.type
_entity_poly.pdbx_seq_one_letter_code
_entity_poly.pdbx_strand_id
1 'polypeptide(L)'
;MNALAAKLEGRAPKIAIILGSSLGALAEAVEDALIIPYAELPGFPVPKISGHAGKLFVGHLGGKPVAVLAGRAHPYESGNAAVMRPAIETLKGAGIETLILTNAAGSLKPDMRPGSIMLISD
;
A
#
# COMPACT_ATOMS: atom_id res chain seq x y z
N MET A 1 9.00 -7.37 19.09
CA MET A 1 7.69 -7.18 18.48
C MET A 1 7.78 -6.10 17.40
N ASN A 2 7.15 -6.34 16.27
CA ASN A 2 7.12 -5.41 15.15
C ASN A 2 6.24 -4.20 15.51
N ALA A 3 6.67 -3.00 15.15
CA ALA A 3 5.93 -1.76 15.48
C ALA A 3 4.52 -1.75 14.88
N LEU A 4 4.37 -2.26 13.66
CA LEU A 4 3.06 -2.36 13.02
C LEU A 4 2.18 -3.35 13.77
N ALA A 5 2.70 -4.53 14.11
CA ALA A 5 1.93 -5.55 14.81
C ALA A 5 1.35 -5.00 16.11
N ALA A 6 2.11 -4.16 16.82
CA ALA A 6 1.66 -3.56 18.06
C ALA A 6 0.49 -2.57 17.85
N LYS A 7 0.36 -2.00 16.66
CA LYS A 7 -0.67 -1.01 16.34
C LYS A 7 -1.92 -1.59 15.69
N LEU A 8 -1.93 -2.88 15.38
CA LEU A 8 -3.05 -3.51 14.66
C LEU A 8 -4.30 -3.75 15.51
N GLU A 9 -4.21 -3.59 16.82
CA GLU A 9 -5.37 -3.75 17.74
C GLU A 9 -6.08 -5.09 17.57
N GLY A 10 -5.31 -6.16 17.41
CA GLY A 10 -5.84 -7.51 17.23
C GLY A 10 -6.23 -7.88 15.80
N ARG A 11 -6.14 -6.93 14.87
CA ARG A 11 -6.42 -7.22 13.45
C ARG A 11 -5.25 -8.01 12.86
N ALA A 12 -5.56 -8.95 11.98
CA ALA A 12 -4.56 -9.85 11.40
C ALA A 12 -4.73 -10.00 9.89
N PRO A 13 -4.58 -8.93 9.12
CA PRO A 13 -4.69 -9.03 7.66
C PRO A 13 -3.57 -9.90 7.09
N LYS A 14 -3.88 -10.65 6.05
CA LYS A 14 -2.92 -11.50 5.34
C LYS A 14 -2.53 -10.90 4.00
N ILE A 15 -3.29 -9.92 3.52
CA ILE A 15 -3.12 -9.29 2.21
C ILE A 15 -2.81 -7.82 2.42
N ALA A 16 -1.75 -7.35 1.77
CA ALA A 16 -1.47 -5.92 1.70
C ALA A 16 -1.53 -5.46 0.25
N ILE A 17 -2.03 -4.26 0.04
CA ILE A 17 -2.14 -3.65 -1.28
C ILE A 17 -1.40 -2.32 -1.25
N ILE A 18 -0.39 -2.16 -2.11
CA ILE A 18 0.30 -0.88 -2.26
C ILE A 18 -0.30 -0.14 -3.44
N LEU A 19 -0.89 1.01 -3.18
CA LEU A 19 -1.55 1.80 -4.20
C LEU A 19 -0.55 2.65 -4.98
N GLY A 20 -0.64 2.59 -6.30
CA GLY A 20 0.10 3.47 -7.17
C GLY A 20 -0.54 4.84 -7.26
N SER A 21 0.07 5.73 -8.03
CA SER A 21 -0.44 7.08 -8.29
C SER A 21 -1.84 7.00 -8.87
N SER A 22 -2.70 7.92 -8.50
CA SER A 22 -4.10 8.04 -8.93
C SER A 22 -5.04 6.94 -8.44
N LEU A 23 -4.57 6.00 -7.62
CA LEU A 23 -5.41 4.92 -7.08
C LEU A 23 -5.77 5.13 -5.62
N GLY A 24 -5.47 6.31 -5.07
CA GLY A 24 -5.71 6.61 -3.65
C GLY A 24 -7.16 6.50 -3.21
N ALA A 25 -8.12 6.63 -4.12
CA ALA A 25 -9.53 6.49 -3.79
C ALA A 25 -9.89 5.10 -3.27
N LEU A 26 -9.11 4.07 -3.61
CA LEU A 26 -9.36 2.73 -3.10
C LEU A 26 -9.18 2.64 -1.58
N ALA A 27 -8.31 3.45 -1.02
CA ALA A 27 -8.13 3.50 0.43
C ALA A 27 -9.40 3.96 1.15
N GLU A 28 -10.18 4.84 0.51
CA GLU A 28 -11.44 5.33 1.09
C GLU A 28 -12.53 4.25 1.06
N ALA A 29 -12.37 3.23 0.23
CA ALA A 29 -13.32 2.12 0.15
C ALA A 29 -13.10 1.06 1.23
N VAL A 30 -12.01 1.16 2.00
CA VAL A 30 -11.74 0.21 3.09
C VAL A 30 -12.75 0.43 4.21
N GLU A 31 -13.51 -0.61 4.53
CA GLU A 31 -14.53 -0.56 5.57
C GLU A 31 -13.93 -0.86 6.94
N ASP A 32 -14.46 -0.20 7.96
CA ASP A 32 -14.01 -0.34 9.35
C ASP A 32 -12.50 -0.12 9.48
N ALA A 33 -12.00 0.92 8.84
CA ALA A 33 -10.58 1.15 8.72
C ALA A 33 -9.94 1.69 10.00
N LEU A 34 -8.87 1.03 10.41
CA LEU A 34 -7.91 1.57 11.36
C LEU A 34 -6.85 2.28 10.53
N ILE A 35 -6.66 3.58 10.75
CA ILE A 35 -5.74 4.40 9.98
C ILE A 35 -4.47 4.64 10.78
N ILE A 36 -3.34 4.25 10.22
CA ILE A 36 -2.03 4.40 10.87
C ILE A 36 -1.15 5.27 9.97
N PRO A 37 -0.78 6.48 10.41
CA PRO A 37 0.15 7.31 9.62
C PRO A 37 1.51 6.65 9.47
N TYR A 38 2.13 6.77 8.30
CA TYR A 38 3.48 6.23 8.07
C TYR A 38 4.49 6.82 9.04
N ALA A 39 4.28 8.06 9.47
CA ALA A 39 5.17 8.72 10.41
C ALA A 39 5.28 7.97 11.75
N GLU A 40 4.30 7.15 12.07
CA GLU A 40 4.31 6.34 13.30
C GLU A 40 4.93 4.96 13.08
N LEU A 41 5.36 4.65 11.86
CA LEU A 41 5.94 3.36 11.51
C LEU A 41 7.40 3.54 11.09
N PRO A 42 8.36 3.03 11.87
CA PRO A 42 9.76 3.16 11.51
C PRO A 42 10.08 2.54 10.16
N GLY A 43 10.81 3.28 9.32
CA GLY A 43 11.21 2.79 8.00
C GLY A 43 10.18 2.98 6.91
N PHE A 44 8.97 3.42 7.22
CA PHE A 44 7.98 3.74 6.20
C PHE A 44 8.29 5.11 5.59
N PRO A 45 8.04 5.28 4.28
CA PRO A 45 8.30 6.56 3.63
C PRO A 45 7.29 7.61 4.11
N VAL A 46 7.78 8.80 4.47
CA VAL A 46 6.91 9.90 4.85
C VAL A 46 6.85 10.86 3.67
N PRO A 47 5.68 11.04 3.04
CA PRO A 47 5.58 11.93 1.89
C PRO A 47 5.73 13.38 2.30
N LYS A 48 6.26 14.18 1.39
CA LYS A 48 6.45 15.61 1.61
C LYS A 48 5.18 16.42 1.37
N ILE A 49 4.19 15.79 0.72
CA ILE A 49 2.92 16.43 0.35
C ILE A 49 1.84 15.92 1.30
N SER A 50 1.03 16.84 1.84
CA SER A 50 -0.09 16.47 2.71
C SER A 50 -1.24 15.85 1.92
N GLY A 51 -2.11 15.12 2.62
CA GLY A 51 -3.30 14.48 2.05
C GLY A 51 -3.45 13.06 2.55
N HIS A 52 -4.11 12.21 1.74
CA HIS A 52 -4.31 10.80 2.09
C HIS A 52 -3.05 9.96 1.94
N ALA A 53 -2.05 10.45 1.19
CA ALA A 53 -0.80 9.75 1.02
C ALA A 53 -0.06 9.63 2.35
N GLY A 54 0.67 8.52 2.52
CA GLY A 54 1.44 8.32 3.74
C GLY A 54 0.64 7.75 4.90
N LYS A 55 -0.43 7.02 4.60
CA LYS A 55 -1.26 6.35 5.61
C LYS A 55 -1.50 4.89 5.24
N LEU A 56 -1.56 4.06 6.25
CA LEU A 56 -1.92 2.65 6.13
C LEU A 56 -3.37 2.50 6.62
N PHE A 57 -4.21 1.89 5.81
CA PHE A 57 -5.61 1.62 6.13
C PHE A 57 -5.78 0.13 6.35
N VAL A 58 -6.12 -0.28 7.55
CA VAL A 58 -6.31 -1.69 7.89
C VAL A 58 -7.79 -1.92 8.16
N GLY A 59 -8.44 -2.69 7.35
CA GLY A 59 -9.87 -2.94 7.45
C GLY A 59 -10.31 -4.03 6.49
N HIS A 60 -11.44 -3.83 5.83
CA HIS A 60 -12.03 -4.82 4.94
C HIS A 60 -12.30 -4.24 3.55
N LEU A 61 -11.99 -5.02 2.52
CA LEU A 61 -12.40 -4.75 1.14
C LEU A 61 -13.10 -6.01 0.62
N GLY A 62 -14.33 -5.86 0.15
CA GLY A 62 -15.10 -7.01 -0.32
C GLY A 62 -15.27 -8.08 0.73
N GLY A 63 -15.33 -7.71 2.01
CA GLY A 63 -15.44 -8.65 3.10
C GLY A 63 -14.14 -9.34 3.51
N LYS A 64 -13.02 -9.00 2.88
CA LYS A 64 -11.71 -9.58 3.19
C LYS A 64 -10.86 -8.62 4.02
N PRO A 65 -10.20 -9.12 5.08
CA PRO A 65 -9.26 -8.28 5.84
C PRO A 65 -8.06 -7.90 4.96
N VAL A 66 -7.75 -6.61 4.91
CA VAL A 66 -6.64 -6.09 4.10
C VAL A 66 -5.91 -4.97 4.82
N ALA A 67 -4.67 -4.75 4.41
CA ALA A 67 -3.90 -3.57 4.75
C ALA A 67 -3.60 -2.82 3.46
N VAL A 68 -4.10 -1.60 3.33
CA VAL A 68 -3.94 -0.80 2.10
C VAL A 68 -2.97 0.34 2.39
N LEU A 69 -1.89 0.37 1.64
CA LEU A 69 -0.87 1.41 1.75
C LEU A 69 -1.19 2.53 0.76
N ALA A 70 -1.64 3.66 1.28
CA ALA A 70 -1.92 4.84 0.48
C ALA A 70 -0.66 5.69 0.41
N GLY A 71 0.15 5.43 -0.58
CA GLY A 71 1.40 6.10 -0.83
C GLY A 71 2.59 5.16 -0.78
N ARG A 72 3.59 5.46 -1.58
CA ARG A 72 4.84 4.71 -1.66
C ARG A 72 5.97 5.67 -2.03
N ALA A 73 7.19 5.29 -1.68
CA ALA A 73 8.35 6.00 -2.17
C ALA A 73 8.77 5.43 -3.53
N HIS A 74 9.24 6.28 -4.40
CA HIS A 74 9.78 5.87 -5.70
C HIS A 74 11.30 5.94 -5.65
N PRO A 75 12.01 4.96 -6.24
CA PRO A 75 13.46 4.97 -6.24
C PRO A 75 14.07 6.26 -6.82
N TYR A 76 13.41 6.87 -7.81
CA TYR A 76 13.91 8.09 -8.42
C TYR A 76 13.88 9.31 -7.48
N GLU A 77 13.07 9.28 -6.43
CA GLU A 77 12.98 10.39 -5.48
C GLU A 77 14.20 10.48 -4.58
N SER A 78 14.76 9.35 -4.20
CA SER A 78 15.89 9.26 -3.28
C SER A 78 17.15 8.66 -3.90
N GLY A 79 17.02 8.11 -5.12
CA GLY A 79 18.10 7.36 -5.75
C GLY A 79 18.36 5.99 -5.12
N ASN A 80 17.51 5.57 -4.21
CA ASN A 80 17.67 4.29 -3.50
C ASN A 80 16.61 3.28 -3.97
N ALA A 81 17.05 2.25 -4.71
CA ALA A 81 16.15 1.23 -5.23
C ALA A 81 15.51 0.39 -4.13
N ALA A 82 16.10 0.34 -2.95
CA ALA A 82 15.60 -0.44 -1.82
C ALA A 82 14.77 0.41 -0.84
N VAL A 83 14.27 1.57 -1.26
CA VAL A 83 13.58 2.52 -0.39
C VAL A 83 12.34 1.93 0.29
N MET A 84 11.65 0.98 -0.35
CA MET A 84 10.45 0.34 0.19
C MET A 84 10.76 -0.92 1.02
N ARG A 85 12.00 -1.34 1.05
CA ARG A 85 12.38 -2.57 1.75
C ARG A 85 11.97 -2.58 3.24
N PRO A 86 12.24 -1.52 4.01
CA PRO A 86 11.85 -1.54 5.43
C PRO A 86 10.34 -1.69 5.62
N ALA A 87 9.54 -1.04 4.79
CA ALA A 87 8.09 -1.15 4.87
C ALA A 87 7.63 -2.57 4.57
N ILE A 88 8.18 -3.18 3.51
CA ILE A 88 7.81 -4.55 3.12
C ILE A 88 8.21 -5.55 4.20
N GLU A 89 9.39 -5.41 4.79
CA GLU A 89 9.83 -6.27 5.87
C GLU A 89 8.94 -6.13 7.10
N THR A 90 8.48 -4.91 7.39
CA THR A 90 7.57 -4.66 8.49
C THR A 90 6.22 -5.33 8.25
N LEU A 91 5.70 -5.25 7.03
CA LEU A 91 4.44 -5.92 6.67
C LEU A 91 4.56 -7.44 6.82
N LYS A 92 5.66 -8.01 6.35
CA LYS A 92 5.91 -9.44 6.47
C LYS A 92 5.95 -9.85 7.94
N GLY A 93 6.66 -9.09 8.75
CA GLY A 93 6.78 -9.35 10.20
C GLY A 93 5.45 -9.22 10.93
N ALA A 94 4.50 -8.46 10.40
CA ALA A 94 3.17 -8.30 10.98
C ALA A 94 2.17 -9.38 10.53
N GLY A 95 2.60 -10.31 9.68
CA GLY A 95 1.77 -11.44 9.26
C GLY A 95 1.20 -11.36 7.85
N ILE A 96 1.59 -10.37 7.06
CA ILE A 96 1.17 -10.27 5.67
C ILE A 96 1.83 -11.39 4.86
N GLU A 97 1.04 -12.11 4.10
CA GLU A 97 1.51 -13.24 3.28
C GLU A 97 1.47 -12.94 1.78
N THR A 98 0.56 -12.07 1.36
CA THR A 98 0.38 -11.71 -0.05
C THR A 98 0.47 -10.20 -0.21
N LEU A 99 1.29 -9.77 -1.16
CA LEU A 99 1.46 -8.35 -1.47
C LEU A 99 1.00 -8.09 -2.89
N ILE A 100 0.05 -7.17 -3.04
CA ILE A 100 -0.47 -6.75 -4.34
C ILE A 100 0.10 -5.36 -4.62
N LEU A 101 0.85 -5.26 -5.71
CA LEU A 101 1.41 -3.98 -6.14
C LEU A 101 0.58 -3.44 -7.29
N THR A 102 0.18 -2.20 -7.20
CA THR A 102 -0.62 -1.56 -8.24
C THR A 102 0.10 -0.33 -8.79
N ASN A 103 -0.18 -0.02 -10.06
CA ASN A 103 0.30 1.21 -10.68
C ASN A 103 -0.65 1.61 -11.80
N ALA A 104 -0.60 2.88 -12.16
CA ALA A 104 -1.28 3.37 -13.34
C ALA A 104 -0.26 3.50 -14.46
N ALA A 105 -0.66 3.17 -15.67
CA ALA A 105 0.20 3.26 -16.85
C ALA A 105 -0.61 3.62 -18.08
N GLY A 106 0.01 4.33 -19.02
CA GLY A 106 -0.60 4.60 -20.31
C GLY A 106 -0.46 3.40 -21.22
N SER A 107 -1.50 3.14 -22.04
CA SER A 107 -1.46 2.05 -22.98
C SER A 107 -1.00 2.52 -24.35
N LEU A 108 -0.16 1.71 -24.99
CA LEU A 108 0.23 1.91 -26.38
C LEU A 108 -0.63 1.06 -27.33
N LYS A 109 -1.58 0.28 -26.78
CA LYS A 109 -2.46 -0.57 -27.59
C LYS A 109 -3.85 0.04 -27.69
N PRO A 110 -4.37 0.29 -28.93
CA PRO A 110 -5.69 0.86 -29.07
C PRO A 110 -6.83 0.02 -28.50
N ASP A 111 -6.67 -1.30 -28.44
CA ASP A 111 -7.67 -2.22 -27.90
C ASP A 111 -7.62 -2.34 -26.37
N MET A 112 -6.58 -1.82 -25.77
CA MET A 112 -6.48 -1.75 -24.31
C MET A 112 -6.88 -0.36 -23.83
N ARG A 113 -8.17 -0.17 -23.64
CA ARG A 113 -8.76 1.14 -23.34
C ARG A 113 -8.55 1.58 -21.90
N PRO A 114 -8.73 2.88 -21.61
CA PRO A 114 -8.75 3.37 -20.23
C PRO A 114 -9.73 2.54 -19.37
N GLY A 115 -9.32 2.22 -18.14
CA GLY A 115 -10.08 1.36 -17.26
C GLY A 115 -9.73 -0.11 -17.35
N SER A 116 -8.90 -0.51 -18.32
CA SER A 116 -8.44 -1.88 -18.44
C SER A 116 -7.51 -2.23 -17.28
N ILE A 117 -7.58 -3.49 -16.83
CA ILE A 117 -6.69 -4.01 -15.80
C ILE A 117 -5.78 -5.06 -16.44
N MET A 118 -4.48 -4.90 -16.24
CA MET A 118 -3.49 -5.83 -16.75
C MET A 118 -2.73 -6.47 -15.59
N LEU A 119 -2.71 -7.79 -15.57
CA LEU A 119 -1.90 -8.52 -14.62
C LEU A 119 -0.53 -8.78 -15.22
N ILE A 120 0.50 -8.35 -14.53
CA ILE A 120 1.88 -8.59 -14.98
C ILE A 120 2.25 -10.00 -14.56
N SER A 121 2.63 -10.82 -15.52
CA SER A 121 2.95 -12.23 -15.30
C SER A 121 4.45 -12.52 -15.35
N ASP A 122 5.24 -11.55 -15.77
CA ASP A 122 6.68 -11.74 -15.90
C ASP A 122 7.45 -10.43 -15.69
#